data_dbbd8fc33634513459a1fb2c4cbe0343
#
_entry.id   dbbd8fc33634513459a1fb2c4cbe0343
#
_cell.length_a   1.000
_cell.length_b   1.000
_cell.length_c   1.000
_cell.angle_alpha   90.00
_cell.angle_beta   90.00
_cell.angle_gamma   90.00
#
_symmetry.space_group_name_H-M   'P 1'
#
loop_
_entity.id
_entity.type
_entity.pdbx_description
1 polymer ?
#
loop_
_entity_poly.entity_id
_entity_poly.type
_entity_poly.pdbx_seq_one_letter_code
_entity_poly.pdbx_strand_id
1 'polypeptide(L)'
;MKTILLHVAKIIYKVLEYSGLVKSTVIVLVDGGICSQMYQYLMGYYLRKKNNSPVEYNIVWYGVNGHDANGNSVRNFDLLKAFPDLDFPVASARKCRWYNRLFPYYAYSSTEWNKPWYDCRPPVILLGYFKSPSEIWKPFHDVFKIDVDRVLDTDNLFIYENIPHDSSVAVHVRRGDLSTYRTGYGSPVTEVYFSQAIKYFYNINPQMTFYFFSDDKNYVQQVLIPSLPFEINSVISNNGDDKGYMDLFLISRCRYQITSKGSLGKFGALLSDNTNKLVVVSKDDTGVDMLNYVDDINILRI
;
A
#
# COMPACT_ATOMS: atom_id res chain seq x y z
N MET A 1 2.01 22.53 -36.42
CA MET A 1 3.06 21.54 -36.74
C MET A 1 3.14 20.39 -35.73
N LYS A 2 3.29 20.64 -34.40
CA LYS A 2 3.33 19.57 -33.36
C LYS A 2 2.09 18.66 -33.37
N THR A 3 0.88 19.21 -33.51
CA THR A 3 -0.38 18.48 -33.51
C THR A 3 -0.53 17.52 -34.70
N ILE A 4 -0.08 17.96 -35.89
CA ILE A 4 -0.11 17.15 -37.13
C ILE A 4 0.86 15.97 -36.99
N LEU A 5 2.08 16.21 -36.50
CA LEU A 5 3.07 15.16 -36.26
C LEU A 5 2.57 14.11 -35.25
N LEU A 6 1.86 14.56 -34.18
CA LEU A 6 1.26 13.66 -33.20
C LEU A 6 0.15 12.79 -33.82
N HIS A 7 -0.67 13.39 -34.68
CA HIS A 7 -1.73 12.67 -35.41
C HIS A 7 -1.17 11.61 -36.35
N VAL A 8 -0.16 11.96 -37.12
CA VAL A 8 0.56 11.02 -37.99
C VAL A 8 1.19 9.89 -37.20
N ALA A 9 1.84 10.19 -36.05
CA ALA A 9 2.44 9.17 -35.21
C ALA A 9 1.40 8.19 -34.63
N LYS A 10 0.19 8.67 -34.29
CA LYS A 10 -0.92 7.81 -33.84
C LYS A 10 -1.43 6.90 -34.99
N ILE A 11 -1.50 7.42 -36.20
CA ILE A 11 -1.89 6.61 -37.37
C ILE A 11 -0.85 5.53 -37.62
N ILE A 12 0.44 5.87 -37.64
CA ILE A 12 1.53 4.91 -37.82
C ILE A 12 1.44 3.83 -36.73
N TYR A 13 1.23 4.21 -35.47
CA TYR A 13 1.10 3.26 -34.36
C TYR A 13 -0.06 2.28 -34.60
N LYS A 14 -1.23 2.77 -35.03
CA LYS A 14 -2.39 1.92 -35.38
C LYS A 14 -2.12 0.96 -36.51
N VAL A 15 -1.39 1.39 -37.53
CA VAL A 15 -0.97 0.52 -38.65
C VAL A 15 -0.04 -0.59 -38.16
N LEU A 16 0.93 -0.24 -37.31
CA LEU A 16 1.86 -1.21 -36.72
C LEU A 16 1.13 -2.19 -35.76
N GLU A 17 0.13 -1.72 -35.05
CA GLU A 17 -0.72 -2.56 -34.18
C GLU A 17 -1.56 -3.53 -35.04
N TYR A 18 -2.20 -3.04 -36.06
CA TYR A 18 -2.99 -3.85 -37.00
C TYR A 18 -2.15 -4.93 -37.71
N SER A 19 -0.90 -4.59 -38.07
CA SER A 19 0.05 -5.56 -38.67
C SER A 19 0.64 -6.55 -37.66
N GLY A 20 0.32 -6.44 -36.39
CA GLY A 20 0.88 -7.30 -35.32
C GLY A 20 2.32 -6.98 -34.91
N LEU A 21 2.93 -5.92 -35.51
CA LEU A 21 4.30 -5.51 -35.17
C LEU A 21 4.42 -4.82 -33.79
N VAL A 22 3.32 -4.25 -33.31
CA VAL A 22 3.24 -3.63 -31.98
C VAL A 22 2.02 -4.16 -31.28
N LYS A 23 2.17 -4.54 -30.00
CA LYS A 23 1.08 -4.92 -29.14
C LYS A 23 0.75 -3.77 -28.18
N SER A 24 -0.48 -3.26 -28.29
CA SER A 24 -0.98 -2.26 -27.33
C SER A 24 -1.17 -2.86 -25.95
N THR A 25 -0.80 -2.10 -24.92
CA THR A 25 -0.90 -2.51 -23.53
C THR A 25 -1.53 -1.39 -22.70
N VAL A 26 -2.06 -1.74 -21.55
CA VAL A 26 -2.31 -0.80 -20.46
C VAL A 26 -0.99 -0.64 -19.70
N ILE A 27 -0.51 0.57 -19.53
CA ILE A 27 0.67 0.85 -18.70
C ILE A 27 0.16 1.40 -17.36
N VAL A 28 0.43 0.69 -16.27
CA VAL A 28 0.15 1.16 -14.91
C VAL A 28 1.40 1.80 -14.34
N LEU A 29 1.34 3.08 -13.99
CA LEU A 29 2.41 3.74 -13.25
C LEU A 29 2.44 3.20 -11.82
N VAL A 30 3.64 2.84 -11.36
CA VAL A 30 3.87 2.36 -9.99
C VAL A 30 4.76 3.35 -9.27
N ASP A 31 4.28 3.86 -8.13
CA ASP A 31 4.93 4.85 -7.30
C ASP A 31 4.62 4.65 -5.81
N GLY A 32 5.22 5.47 -4.95
CA GLY A 32 4.96 5.47 -3.52
C GLY A 32 5.53 4.27 -2.76
N GLY A 33 5.01 4.01 -1.55
CA GLY A 33 5.43 2.88 -0.71
C GLY A 33 4.73 1.57 -1.07
N ILE A 34 5.08 0.50 -0.35
CA ILE A 34 4.61 -0.89 -0.63
C ILE A 34 3.09 -1.00 -0.81
N CYS A 35 2.29 -0.37 0.04
CA CYS A 35 0.83 -0.44 -0.08
C CYS A 35 0.30 0.24 -1.35
N SER A 36 0.94 1.34 -1.78
CA SER A 36 0.63 1.99 -3.05
C SER A 36 0.92 1.06 -4.23
N GLN A 37 2.05 0.38 -4.19
CA GLN A 37 2.46 -0.61 -5.19
C GLN A 37 1.48 -1.79 -5.26
N MET A 38 0.98 -2.26 -4.10
CA MET A 38 -0.06 -3.29 -4.02
C MET A 38 -1.37 -2.83 -4.67
N TYR A 39 -1.84 -1.60 -4.39
CA TYR A 39 -3.01 -1.03 -5.07
C TYR A 39 -2.86 -1.04 -6.60
N GLN A 40 -1.73 -0.51 -7.07
CA GLN A 40 -1.44 -0.35 -8.48
C GLN A 40 -1.29 -1.70 -9.19
N TYR A 41 -0.72 -2.69 -8.48
CA TYR A 41 -0.67 -4.05 -9.00
C TYR A 41 -2.07 -4.66 -9.17
N LEU A 42 -2.94 -4.54 -8.15
CA LEU A 42 -4.32 -5.04 -8.24
C LEU A 42 -5.12 -4.43 -9.39
N MET A 43 -4.90 -3.14 -9.68
CA MET A 43 -5.51 -2.50 -10.85
C MET A 43 -5.13 -3.20 -12.15
N GLY A 44 -3.84 -3.43 -12.35
CA GLY A 44 -3.35 -4.13 -13.53
C GLY A 44 -3.81 -5.58 -13.59
N TYR A 45 -3.76 -6.28 -12.47
CA TYR A 45 -4.25 -7.65 -12.33
C TYR A 45 -5.74 -7.75 -12.70
N TYR A 46 -6.57 -6.85 -12.18
CA TYR A 46 -7.99 -6.79 -12.48
C TYR A 46 -8.27 -6.60 -13.99
N LEU A 47 -7.57 -5.66 -14.63
CA LEU A 47 -7.72 -5.42 -16.08
C LEU A 47 -7.30 -6.62 -16.92
N ARG A 48 -6.23 -7.32 -16.54
CA ARG A 48 -5.82 -8.57 -17.22
C ARG A 48 -6.90 -9.63 -17.12
N LYS A 49 -7.51 -9.78 -15.94
CA LYS A 49 -8.54 -10.83 -15.72
C LYS A 49 -9.89 -10.46 -16.33
N LYS A 50 -10.35 -9.22 -16.16
CA LYS A 50 -11.67 -8.78 -16.64
C LYS A 50 -11.72 -8.60 -18.17
N ASN A 51 -10.73 -7.91 -18.71
CA ASN A 51 -10.76 -7.45 -20.12
C ASN A 51 -9.80 -8.24 -21.02
N ASN A 52 -9.10 -9.23 -20.47
CA ASN A 52 -7.97 -9.89 -21.15
C ASN A 52 -6.97 -8.87 -21.75
N SER A 53 -6.84 -7.71 -21.09
CA SER A 53 -5.98 -6.64 -21.55
C SER A 53 -4.53 -6.93 -21.23
N PRO A 54 -3.60 -6.78 -22.19
CA PRO A 54 -2.18 -6.81 -21.87
C PRO A 54 -1.83 -5.64 -20.96
N VAL A 55 -1.20 -5.92 -19.82
CA VAL A 55 -0.80 -4.91 -18.83
C VAL A 55 0.71 -4.99 -18.61
N GLU A 56 1.35 -3.84 -18.55
CA GLU A 56 2.74 -3.67 -18.12
C GLU A 56 2.82 -2.59 -17.06
N TYR A 57 3.85 -2.66 -16.20
CA TYR A 57 4.04 -1.74 -15.10
C TYR A 57 5.22 -0.80 -15.34
N ASN A 58 5.03 0.48 -15.10
CA ASN A 58 6.07 1.50 -15.23
C ASN A 58 6.62 1.87 -13.86
N ILE A 59 7.86 1.48 -13.57
CA ILE A 59 8.58 1.74 -12.31
C ILE A 59 9.64 2.84 -12.42
N VAL A 60 9.64 3.61 -13.51
CA VAL A 60 10.65 4.67 -13.77
C VAL A 60 10.65 5.72 -12.66
N TRP A 61 9.53 5.91 -11.95
CA TRP A 61 9.41 6.85 -10.84
C TRP A 61 10.47 6.61 -9.76
N TYR A 62 10.77 5.36 -9.41
CA TYR A 62 11.77 5.03 -8.38
C TYR A 62 13.20 5.41 -8.74
N GLY A 63 13.53 5.42 -10.02
CA GLY A 63 14.84 5.85 -10.51
C GLY A 63 15.03 7.37 -10.63
N VAL A 64 13.94 8.14 -10.63
CA VAL A 64 13.96 9.58 -10.89
C VAL A 64 13.45 10.40 -9.69
N ASN A 65 12.38 9.94 -9.05
CA ASN A 65 11.66 10.67 -8.01
C ASN A 65 11.41 9.82 -6.76
N GLY A 66 12.11 8.74 -6.53
CA GLY A 66 11.88 7.79 -5.44
C GLY A 66 11.96 8.34 -4.02
N HIS A 67 11.39 9.53 -3.80
CA HIS A 67 11.33 10.20 -2.51
C HIS A 67 9.86 10.47 -2.14
N ASP A 68 9.60 10.67 -0.85
CA ASP A 68 8.31 11.21 -0.41
C ASP A 68 8.11 12.64 -0.94
N ALA A 69 6.92 13.20 -0.74
CA ALA A 69 6.59 14.55 -1.20
C ALA A 69 7.56 15.65 -0.68
N ASN A 70 8.35 15.33 0.33
CA ASN A 70 9.25 16.25 1.03
C ASN A 70 10.72 15.97 0.70
N GLY A 71 11.03 14.87 0.02
CA GLY A 71 12.40 14.44 -0.24
C GLY A 71 13.13 13.87 0.99
N ASN A 72 12.44 13.67 2.11
CA ASN A 72 13.04 13.25 3.38
C ASN A 72 13.13 11.74 3.54
N SER A 73 12.22 10.99 2.92
CA SER A 73 12.23 9.53 2.95
C SER A 73 12.40 8.95 1.55
N VAL A 74 13.31 8.00 1.42
CA VAL A 74 13.47 7.24 0.17
C VAL A 74 12.34 6.24 0.05
N ARG A 75 11.70 6.19 -1.12
CA ARG A 75 10.71 5.18 -1.47
C ARG A 75 11.33 4.17 -2.41
N ASN A 76 11.33 2.91 -1.99
CA ASN A 76 11.89 1.81 -2.75
C ASN A 76 10.80 1.06 -3.50
N PHE A 77 11.18 0.41 -4.60
CA PHE A 77 10.31 -0.58 -5.24
C PHE A 77 10.44 -1.89 -4.47
N ASP A 78 9.47 -2.15 -3.58
CA ASP A 78 9.52 -3.26 -2.62
C ASP A 78 8.52 -4.38 -2.95
N LEU A 79 7.62 -4.17 -3.92
CA LEU A 79 6.56 -5.13 -4.23
C LEU A 79 7.08 -6.54 -4.53
N LEU A 80 8.11 -6.65 -5.35
CA LEU A 80 8.70 -7.95 -5.70
C LEU A 80 9.67 -8.49 -4.64
N LYS A 81 10.09 -7.67 -3.67
CA LYS A 81 10.77 -8.16 -2.48
C LYS A 81 9.77 -8.81 -1.53
N ALA A 82 8.60 -8.18 -1.37
CA ALA A 82 7.53 -8.68 -0.51
C ALA A 82 6.78 -9.88 -1.13
N PHE A 83 6.56 -9.86 -2.43
CA PHE A 83 5.78 -10.86 -3.17
C PHE A 83 6.52 -11.27 -4.45
N PRO A 84 7.56 -12.10 -4.34
CA PRO A 84 8.48 -12.40 -5.45
C PRO A 84 7.85 -13.21 -6.59
N ASP A 85 6.73 -13.86 -6.38
CA ASP A 85 6.05 -14.71 -7.38
C ASP A 85 5.00 -13.96 -8.22
N LEU A 86 4.88 -12.63 -8.04
CA LEU A 86 3.95 -11.84 -8.83
C LEU A 86 4.37 -11.78 -10.31
N ASP A 87 3.43 -12.04 -11.20
CA ASP A 87 3.61 -11.77 -12.63
C ASP A 87 3.59 -10.25 -12.90
N PHE A 88 4.78 -9.67 -12.97
CA PHE A 88 4.99 -8.22 -13.02
C PHE A 88 5.79 -7.80 -14.27
N PRO A 89 5.19 -7.78 -15.46
CA PRO A 89 5.88 -7.36 -16.68
C PRO A 89 6.18 -5.86 -16.64
N VAL A 90 7.46 -5.50 -16.71
CA VAL A 90 7.92 -4.12 -16.67
C VAL A 90 7.93 -3.50 -18.05
N ALA A 91 7.27 -2.34 -18.20
CA ALA A 91 7.31 -1.55 -19.42
C ALA A 91 8.69 -0.92 -19.63
N SER A 92 9.24 -1.04 -20.85
CA SER A 92 10.52 -0.39 -21.15
C SER A 92 10.40 1.14 -21.09
N ALA A 93 11.48 1.82 -20.66
CA ALA A 93 11.53 3.28 -20.60
C ALA A 93 11.24 3.94 -21.98
N ARG A 94 11.61 3.28 -23.09
CA ARG A 94 11.29 3.73 -24.44
C ARG A 94 9.77 3.67 -24.70
N LYS A 95 9.12 2.58 -24.33
CA LYS A 95 7.66 2.41 -24.46
C LYS A 95 6.91 3.44 -23.62
N CYS A 96 7.32 3.63 -22.35
CA CYS A 96 6.73 4.64 -21.48
C CYS A 96 6.81 6.05 -22.08
N ARG A 97 7.97 6.45 -22.64
CA ARG A 97 8.12 7.75 -23.32
C ARG A 97 7.20 7.91 -24.53
N TRP A 98 7.02 6.86 -25.33
CA TRP A 98 6.09 6.90 -26.46
C TRP A 98 4.65 7.00 -26.01
N TYR A 99 4.24 6.20 -25.02
CA TYR A 99 2.89 6.24 -24.47
C TYR A 99 2.55 7.61 -23.89
N ASN A 100 3.45 8.20 -23.12
CA ASN A 100 3.27 9.54 -22.56
C ASN A 100 3.01 10.62 -23.63
N ARG A 101 3.51 10.44 -24.86
CA ARG A 101 3.33 11.39 -25.95
C ARG A 101 2.06 11.13 -26.77
N LEU A 102 1.67 9.88 -26.90
CA LEU A 102 0.67 9.48 -27.89
C LEU A 102 -0.70 9.19 -27.29
N PHE A 103 -0.77 8.70 -26.05
CA PHE A 103 -2.00 8.12 -25.53
C PHE A 103 -2.52 8.84 -24.29
N PRO A 104 -3.84 8.69 -24.01
CA PRO A 104 -4.47 9.34 -22.88
C PRO A 104 -3.96 8.79 -21.56
N TYR A 105 -4.00 9.67 -20.55
CA TYR A 105 -3.87 9.30 -19.15
C TYR A 105 -5.23 9.17 -18.52
N TYR A 106 -5.38 8.15 -17.68
CA TYR A 106 -6.39 8.12 -16.65
C TYR A 106 -5.69 8.38 -15.32
N ALA A 107 -5.83 9.59 -14.83
CA ALA A 107 -5.33 9.96 -13.51
C ALA A 107 -6.48 9.92 -12.50
N TYR A 108 -6.21 9.37 -11.33
CA TYR A 108 -7.14 9.46 -10.22
C TYR A 108 -6.91 10.77 -9.46
N SER A 109 -7.94 11.63 -9.49
CA SER A 109 -8.16 12.61 -8.45
C SER A 109 -9.47 12.27 -7.77
N SER A 110 -9.50 12.34 -6.44
CA SER A 110 -10.65 11.96 -5.62
C SER A 110 -11.93 12.76 -5.92
N THR A 111 -11.84 13.82 -6.72
CA THR A 111 -12.92 14.77 -6.98
C THR A 111 -13.40 14.82 -8.43
N GLU A 112 -12.67 14.26 -9.41
CA GLU A 112 -12.95 14.51 -10.84
C GLU A 112 -13.11 13.27 -11.70
N TRP A 113 -13.23 12.10 -11.12
CA TRP A 113 -13.26 10.87 -11.88
C TRP A 113 -14.64 10.58 -12.49
N ASN A 114 -14.84 10.94 -13.75
CA ASN A 114 -16.08 10.72 -14.51
C ASN A 114 -16.02 9.52 -15.47
N LYS A 115 -14.90 8.81 -15.58
CA LYS A 115 -14.78 7.67 -16.50
C LYS A 115 -14.33 6.42 -15.73
N PRO A 116 -15.02 5.30 -15.93
CA PRO A 116 -14.64 4.04 -15.30
C PRO A 116 -13.28 3.56 -15.84
N TRP A 117 -12.21 3.70 -15.09
CA TRP A 117 -10.87 3.23 -15.45
C TRP A 117 -10.85 1.73 -15.75
N TYR A 118 -11.72 0.98 -15.07
CA TYR A 118 -11.85 -0.47 -15.19
C TYR A 118 -12.46 -0.93 -16.53
N ASP A 119 -12.98 -0.02 -17.34
CA ASP A 119 -13.42 -0.27 -18.70
C ASP A 119 -12.44 0.26 -19.76
N CYS A 120 -11.31 0.81 -19.33
CA CYS A 120 -10.30 1.31 -20.24
C CYS A 120 -9.71 0.16 -21.09
N ARG A 121 -9.39 0.48 -22.33
CA ARG A 121 -8.75 -0.45 -23.26
C ARG A 121 -7.40 0.10 -23.72
N PRO A 122 -6.42 -0.78 -23.99
CA PRO A 122 -5.15 -0.33 -24.52
C PRO A 122 -5.34 0.34 -25.90
N PRO A 123 -4.46 1.29 -26.27
CA PRO A 123 -3.34 1.79 -25.49
C PRO A 123 -3.74 2.91 -24.51
N VAL A 124 -3.34 2.81 -23.25
CA VAL A 124 -3.66 3.78 -22.20
C VAL A 124 -2.64 3.73 -21.07
N ILE A 125 -2.49 4.84 -20.31
CA ILE A 125 -1.71 4.90 -19.09
C ILE A 125 -2.65 5.13 -17.92
N LEU A 126 -2.50 4.34 -16.87
CA LEU A 126 -3.17 4.52 -15.59
C LEU A 126 -2.20 5.12 -14.57
N LEU A 127 -2.65 6.17 -13.88
CA LEU A 127 -1.90 6.90 -12.87
C LEU A 127 -2.78 7.11 -11.64
N GLY A 128 -2.37 6.60 -10.48
CA GLY A 128 -3.06 6.84 -9.22
C GLY A 128 -3.39 5.57 -8.44
N TYR A 129 -4.25 5.74 -7.43
CA TYR A 129 -4.63 4.72 -6.45
C TYR A 129 -6.12 4.43 -6.55
N PHE A 130 -6.51 3.54 -7.44
CA PHE A 130 -7.91 3.24 -7.70
C PHE A 130 -8.40 2.18 -6.71
N LYS A 131 -9.34 2.55 -5.86
CA LYS A 131 -9.94 1.68 -4.83
C LYS A 131 -11.25 1.05 -5.28
N SER A 132 -11.89 1.62 -6.28
CA SER A 132 -13.19 1.24 -6.80
C SER A 132 -13.04 0.73 -8.25
N PRO A 133 -13.77 -0.28 -8.67
CA PRO A 133 -14.82 -0.99 -7.93
C PRO A 133 -14.25 -1.97 -6.89
N SER A 134 -15.07 -2.37 -5.91
CA SER A 134 -14.67 -3.29 -4.83
C SER A 134 -14.20 -4.65 -5.34
N GLU A 135 -14.63 -5.06 -6.54
CA GLU A 135 -14.23 -6.31 -7.19
C GLU A 135 -12.72 -6.43 -7.42
N ILE A 136 -11.97 -5.33 -7.48
CA ILE A 136 -10.51 -5.39 -7.60
C ILE A 136 -9.86 -6.08 -6.40
N TRP A 137 -10.52 -6.06 -5.24
CA TRP A 137 -10.02 -6.59 -4.00
C TRP A 137 -10.29 -8.08 -3.80
N LYS A 138 -11.27 -8.66 -4.52
CA LYS A 138 -11.62 -10.08 -4.38
C LYS A 138 -10.43 -11.05 -4.49
N PRO A 139 -9.45 -10.85 -5.38
CA PRO A 139 -8.30 -11.73 -5.47
C PRO A 139 -7.16 -11.41 -4.49
N PHE A 140 -7.36 -10.56 -3.48
CA PHE A 140 -6.31 -10.01 -2.64
C PHE A 140 -5.45 -11.11 -2.00
N HIS A 141 -6.06 -12.08 -1.33
CA HIS A 141 -5.35 -13.19 -0.67
C HIS A 141 -4.73 -14.17 -1.66
N ASP A 142 -5.36 -14.38 -2.82
CA ASP A 142 -4.81 -15.24 -3.88
C ASP A 142 -3.55 -14.63 -4.52
N VAL A 143 -3.52 -13.30 -4.59
CA VAL A 143 -2.45 -12.52 -5.22
C VAL A 143 -1.30 -12.27 -4.26
N PHE A 144 -1.60 -11.82 -3.04
CA PHE A 144 -0.58 -11.44 -2.05
C PHE A 144 -0.36 -12.54 -1.00
N LYS A 145 0.24 -13.64 -1.45
CA LYS A 145 0.60 -14.75 -0.57
C LYS A 145 1.85 -14.42 0.22
N ILE A 146 1.79 -14.60 1.53
CA ILE A 146 2.92 -14.40 2.43
C ILE A 146 3.82 -15.64 2.40
N ASP A 147 5.09 -15.43 2.08
CA ASP A 147 6.16 -16.43 2.20
C ASP A 147 7.27 -15.85 3.10
N VAL A 148 7.09 -16.00 4.41
CA VAL A 148 7.95 -15.37 5.41
C VAL A 148 9.37 -15.91 5.37
N ASP A 149 9.54 -17.21 5.12
CA ASP A 149 10.85 -17.88 5.09
C ASP A 149 11.75 -17.34 3.97
N ARG A 150 11.11 -16.91 2.88
CA ARG A 150 11.81 -16.36 1.71
C ARG A 150 12.05 -14.84 1.81
N VAL A 151 11.21 -14.14 2.55
CA VAL A 151 11.13 -12.67 2.49
C VAL A 151 11.68 -11.99 3.73
N LEU A 152 11.50 -12.57 4.92
CA LEU A 152 12.00 -12.00 6.15
C LEU A 152 13.48 -12.33 6.35
N ASP A 153 14.25 -11.36 6.83
CA ASP A 153 15.59 -11.63 7.34
C ASP A 153 15.52 -12.34 8.71
N THR A 154 16.65 -12.83 9.19
CA THR A 154 16.72 -13.61 10.43
C THR A 154 16.09 -12.93 11.63
N ASP A 155 16.31 -11.61 11.78
CA ASP A 155 15.79 -10.87 12.94
C ASP A 155 14.27 -10.71 12.85
N ASN A 156 13.75 -10.39 11.67
CA ASN A 156 12.31 -10.27 11.44
C ASN A 156 11.59 -11.61 11.48
N LEU A 157 12.22 -12.67 10.97
CA LEU A 157 11.66 -14.02 11.07
C LEU A 157 11.58 -14.47 12.52
N PHE A 158 12.63 -14.23 13.33
CA PHE A 158 12.59 -14.49 14.77
C PHE A 158 11.45 -13.74 15.47
N ILE A 159 11.26 -12.45 15.18
CA ILE A 159 10.13 -11.69 15.74
C ILE A 159 8.81 -12.32 15.29
N TYR A 160 8.63 -12.60 14.00
CA TYR A 160 7.41 -13.17 13.43
C TYR A 160 6.99 -14.47 14.11
N GLU A 161 7.94 -15.39 14.29
CA GLU A 161 7.72 -16.69 14.94
C GLU A 161 7.37 -16.58 16.43
N ASN A 162 7.89 -15.54 17.10
CA ASN A 162 7.67 -15.29 18.54
C ASN A 162 6.52 -14.33 18.84
N ILE A 163 5.79 -13.82 17.84
CA ILE A 163 4.56 -13.06 18.07
C ILE A 163 3.46 -13.99 18.60
N PRO A 164 2.96 -13.80 19.82
CA PRO A 164 1.89 -14.64 20.38
C PRO A 164 0.61 -14.50 19.58
N HIS A 165 0.04 -15.62 19.13
CA HIS A 165 -1.14 -15.61 18.28
C HIS A 165 -2.36 -14.92 18.91
N ASP A 166 -2.62 -15.13 20.21
CA ASP A 166 -3.86 -14.70 20.86
C ASP A 166 -3.71 -13.43 21.73
N SER A 167 -2.47 -12.98 21.98
CA SER A 167 -2.18 -11.90 22.92
C SER A 167 -1.23 -10.83 22.34
N SER A 168 -1.32 -10.57 21.06
CA SER A 168 -0.50 -9.57 20.36
C SER A 168 -1.33 -8.49 19.70
N VAL A 169 -0.85 -7.26 19.78
CA VAL A 169 -1.46 -6.08 19.17
C VAL A 169 -0.41 -5.33 18.33
N ALA A 170 -0.61 -5.21 17.04
CA ALA A 170 0.19 -4.32 16.20
C ALA A 170 -0.26 -2.87 16.42
N VAL A 171 0.68 -1.97 16.65
CA VAL A 171 0.44 -0.53 16.78
C VAL A 171 1.22 0.19 15.70
N HIS A 172 0.53 0.57 14.64
CA HIS A 172 1.13 1.33 13.53
C HIS A 172 1.07 2.82 13.82
N VAL A 173 2.23 3.46 13.94
CA VAL A 173 2.40 4.86 14.31
C VAL A 173 3.08 5.61 13.17
N ARG A 174 2.29 6.29 12.32
CA ARG A 174 2.81 7.13 11.23
C ARG A 174 2.84 8.59 11.66
N ARG A 175 4.02 9.18 11.61
CA ARG A 175 4.26 10.58 11.97
C ARG A 175 5.10 11.33 10.94
N GLY A 176 6.17 10.75 10.45
CA GLY A 176 7.21 11.34 9.60
C GLY A 176 6.72 12.48 8.70
N ASP A 177 6.20 12.15 7.54
CA ASP A 177 5.66 13.12 6.57
C ASP A 177 4.41 13.86 7.08
N LEU A 178 3.62 13.27 7.99
CA LEU A 178 2.42 13.91 8.55
C LEU A 178 2.74 15.00 9.57
N SER A 179 3.87 14.92 10.29
CA SER A 179 4.26 15.92 11.30
C SER A 179 4.86 17.18 10.68
N THR A 180 5.43 17.08 9.48
CA THR A 180 6.14 18.16 8.81
C THR A 180 5.35 18.85 7.71
N TYR A 181 4.34 18.18 7.14
CA TYR A 181 3.58 18.70 6.01
C TYR A 181 2.07 18.43 6.12
N ARG A 182 1.28 19.32 5.56
CA ARG A 182 -0.15 19.10 5.33
C ARG A 182 -0.31 18.16 4.14
N THR A 183 -0.27 16.87 4.40
CA THR A 183 -0.60 15.84 3.41
C THR A 183 -2.13 15.74 3.26
N GLY A 184 -2.60 15.06 2.24
CA GLY A 184 -4.03 14.73 2.07
C GLY A 184 -4.60 13.87 3.21
N TYR A 185 -3.76 13.34 4.10
CA TYR A 185 -4.16 12.57 5.29
C TYR A 185 -4.35 13.45 6.54
N GLY A 186 -4.03 14.74 6.47
CA GLY A 186 -4.06 15.67 7.62
C GLY A 186 -2.92 15.44 8.63
N SER A 187 -3.08 15.95 9.85
CA SER A 187 -2.09 15.80 10.93
C SER A 187 -2.01 14.36 11.45
N PRO A 188 -0.89 13.95 12.06
CA PRO A 188 -0.80 12.67 12.77
C PRO A 188 -1.91 12.52 13.82
N VAL A 189 -2.26 11.28 14.14
CA VAL A 189 -3.10 11.02 15.32
C VAL A 189 -2.32 11.30 16.60
N THR A 190 -3.02 11.68 17.64
CA THR A 190 -2.42 12.13 18.91
C THR A 190 -2.17 10.98 19.88
N GLU A 191 -1.42 11.24 20.94
CA GLU A 191 -1.21 10.33 22.07
C GLU A 191 -2.53 9.89 22.71
N VAL A 192 -3.53 10.76 22.70
CA VAL A 192 -4.87 10.46 23.26
C VAL A 192 -5.52 9.30 22.52
N TYR A 193 -5.46 9.31 21.18
CA TYR A 193 -5.97 8.19 20.38
C TYR A 193 -5.26 6.88 20.71
N PHE A 194 -3.93 6.88 20.71
CA PHE A 194 -3.16 5.67 21.01
C PHE A 194 -3.40 5.17 22.43
N SER A 195 -3.43 6.09 23.41
CA SER A 195 -3.70 5.73 24.81
C SER A 195 -5.07 5.07 24.96
N GLN A 196 -6.11 5.60 24.33
CA GLN A 196 -7.45 5.01 24.35
C GLN A 196 -7.49 3.65 23.66
N ALA A 197 -6.86 3.51 22.50
CA ALA A 197 -6.82 2.27 21.74
C ALA A 197 -6.01 1.17 22.45
N ILE A 198 -4.86 1.51 23.03
CA ILE A 198 -4.03 0.58 23.82
C ILE A 198 -4.76 0.17 25.09
N LYS A 199 -5.40 1.13 25.79
CA LYS A 199 -6.20 0.86 26.99
C LYS A 199 -7.34 -0.11 26.72
N TYR A 200 -7.97 -0.03 25.56
CA TYR A 200 -9.03 -0.97 25.17
C TYR A 200 -8.53 -2.42 25.23
N PHE A 201 -7.38 -2.73 24.61
CA PHE A 201 -6.82 -4.08 24.63
C PHE A 201 -6.20 -4.45 25.98
N TYR A 202 -5.57 -3.50 26.67
CA TYR A 202 -5.06 -3.72 28.02
C TYR A 202 -6.16 -4.16 29.00
N ASN A 203 -7.36 -3.58 28.90
CA ASN A 203 -8.50 -3.97 29.71
C ASN A 203 -9.04 -5.37 29.36
N ILE A 204 -8.86 -5.84 28.13
CA ILE A 204 -9.21 -7.22 27.74
C ILE A 204 -8.20 -8.20 28.35
N ASN A 205 -6.91 -7.91 28.22
CA ASN A 205 -5.85 -8.72 28.78
C ASN A 205 -4.60 -7.86 29.07
N PRO A 206 -4.26 -7.57 30.35
CA PRO A 206 -3.07 -6.79 30.70
C PRO A 206 -1.74 -7.44 30.27
N GLN A 207 -1.73 -8.74 29.96
CA GLN A 207 -0.54 -9.44 29.51
C GLN A 207 -0.33 -9.37 27.98
N MET A 208 -1.14 -8.62 27.25
CA MET A 208 -0.94 -8.40 25.81
C MET A 208 0.40 -7.74 25.55
N THR A 209 1.06 -8.17 24.47
CA THR A 209 2.28 -7.55 23.96
C THR A 209 1.94 -6.63 22.80
N PHE A 210 2.37 -5.38 22.89
CA PHE A 210 2.15 -4.36 21.88
C PHE A 210 3.39 -4.21 21.00
N TYR A 211 3.25 -4.50 19.71
CA TYR A 211 4.31 -4.41 18.71
C TYR A 211 4.17 -3.09 17.96
N PHE A 212 5.12 -2.18 18.13
CA PHE A 212 5.10 -0.86 17.54
C PHE A 212 5.87 -0.82 16.21
N PHE A 213 5.23 -0.30 15.18
CA PHE A 213 5.75 -0.10 13.84
C PHE A 213 5.66 1.39 13.48
N SER A 214 6.80 2.06 13.35
CA SER A 214 6.81 3.53 13.21
C SER A 214 7.96 4.02 12.33
N ASP A 215 7.67 5.08 11.56
CA ASP A 215 8.66 5.94 10.89
C ASP A 215 9.30 6.98 11.85
N ASP A 216 8.81 7.08 13.11
CA ASP A 216 9.38 7.89 14.20
C ASP A 216 9.48 7.06 15.49
N LYS A 217 10.49 6.22 15.57
CA LYS A 217 10.72 5.33 16.72
C LYS A 217 11.06 6.09 18.00
N ASN A 218 11.74 7.22 17.86
CA ASN A 218 12.07 8.07 19.00
C ASN A 218 10.80 8.60 19.68
N TYR A 219 9.82 9.04 18.90
CA TYR A 219 8.54 9.43 19.45
C TYR A 219 7.84 8.27 20.17
N VAL A 220 7.85 7.07 19.60
CA VAL A 220 7.24 5.90 20.25
C VAL A 220 7.91 5.63 21.60
N GLN A 221 9.23 5.61 21.64
CA GLN A 221 10.01 5.24 22.83
C GLN A 221 10.03 6.34 23.89
N GLN A 222 10.12 7.60 23.50
CA GLN A 222 10.37 8.72 24.42
C GLN A 222 9.10 9.50 24.78
N VAL A 223 8.05 9.42 23.94
CA VAL A 223 6.83 10.20 24.13
C VAL A 223 5.62 9.28 24.30
N LEU A 224 5.32 8.43 23.33
CA LEU A 224 4.07 7.68 23.30
C LEU A 224 3.99 6.67 24.45
N ILE A 225 4.95 5.75 24.55
CA ILE A 225 4.93 4.73 25.61
C ILE A 225 5.00 5.37 27.01
N PRO A 226 5.88 6.34 27.29
CA PRO A 226 5.90 7.00 28.59
C PRO A 226 4.65 7.82 28.93
N SER A 227 3.85 8.22 27.95
CA SER A 227 2.59 8.95 28.18
C SER A 227 1.44 8.06 28.64
N LEU A 228 1.59 6.74 28.54
CA LEU A 228 0.55 5.80 28.95
C LEU A 228 0.42 5.80 30.50
N PRO A 229 -0.81 5.78 31.04
CA PRO A 229 -1.04 5.78 32.50
C PRO A 229 -0.85 4.40 33.14
N PHE A 230 -0.33 3.41 32.42
CA PHE A 230 -0.08 2.03 32.86
C PHE A 230 1.09 1.44 32.08
N GLU A 231 1.76 0.46 32.68
CA GLU A 231 2.84 -0.27 32.03
C GLU A 231 2.30 -1.32 31.05
N ILE A 232 3.00 -1.51 29.94
CA ILE A 232 2.68 -2.50 28.91
C ILE A 232 3.89 -3.33 28.54
N ASN A 233 3.66 -4.57 28.11
CA ASN A 233 4.68 -5.33 27.37
C ASN A 233 4.78 -4.75 25.96
N SER A 234 5.96 -4.27 25.57
CA SER A 234 6.12 -3.62 24.27
C SER A 234 7.38 -4.08 23.55
N VAL A 235 7.26 -4.20 22.23
CA VAL A 235 8.36 -4.43 21.29
C VAL A 235 8.29 -3.36 20.22
N ILE A 236 9.42 -2.71 19.91
CA ILE A 236 9.48 -1.70 18.83
C ILE A 236 10.24 -2.31 17.67
N SER A 237 9.63 -2.35 16.48
CA SER A 237 10.30 -2.79 15.25
C SER A 237 11.50 -1.90 14.96
N ASN A 238 12.63 -2.51 14.61
CA ASN A 238 13.84 -1.78 14.27
C ASN A 238 14.04 -1.59 12.75
N ASN A 239 13.04 -1.94 11.94
CA ASN A 239 13.10 -1.79 10.49
C ASN A 239 13.18 -0.31 10.08
N GLY A 240 14.00 -0.02 9.08
CA GLY A 240 14.09 1.27 8.42
C GLY A 240 13.17 1.38 7.19
N ASP A 241 13.30 2.48 6.45
CA ASP A 241 12.52 2.75 5.23
C ASP A 241 12.72 1.69 4.13
N ASP A 242 13.86 1.01 4.12
CA ASP A 242 14.23 -0.05 3.19
C ASP A 242 13.61 -1.42 3.53
N LYS A 243 13.09 -1.57 4.74
CA LYS A 243 12.48 -2.79 5.28
C LYS A 243 11.00 -2.65 5.66
N GLY A 244 10.35 -1.56 5.27
CA GLY A 244 8.94 -1.31 5.60
C GLY A 244 7.98 -2.41 5.10
N TYR A 245 8.35 -3.18 4.09
CA TYR A 245 7.57 -4.34 3.64
C TYR A 245 7.66 -5.52 4.64
N MET A 246 8.73 -5.65 5.42
CA MET A 246 8.82 -6.65 6.49
C MET A 246 7.87 -6.30 7.65
N ASP A 247 7.75 -5.00 8.00
CA ASP A 247 6.76 -4.55 9.00
C ASP A 247 5.33 -4.94 8.60
N LEU A 248 5.02 -4.95 7.31
CA LEU A 248 3.72 -5.38 6.81
C LEU A 248 3.40 -6.83 7.23
N PHE A 249 4.38 -7.72 7.15
CA PHE A 249 4.21 -9.12 7.56
C PHE A 249 4.16 -9.29 9.09
N LEU A 250 4.98 -8.54 9.84
CA LEU A 250 4.91 -8.56 11.30
C LEU A 250 3.55 -8.04 11.80
N ILE A 251 3.00 -6.99 11.19
CA ILE A 251 1.66 -6.49 11.50
C ILE A 251 0.59 -7.56 11.23
N SER A 252 0.70 -8.27 10.10
CA SER A 252 -0.27 -9.30 9.73
C SER A 252 -0.28 -10.50 10.69
N ARG A 253 0.84 -10.76 11.36
CA ARG A 253 0.98 -11.83 12.34
C ARG A 253 0.28 -11.54 13.67
N CYS A 254 0.18 -10.25 14.04
CA CYS A 254 -0.46 -9.85 15.29
C CYS A 254 -1.97 -10.14 15.27
N ARG A 255 -2.51 -10.50 16.45
CA ARG A 255 -3.93 -10.82 16.62
C ARG A 255 -4.84 -9.64 16.32
N TYR A 256 -4.46 -8.45 16.79
CA TYR A 256 -5.22 -7.21 16.66
C TYR A 256 -4.36 -6.10 16.09
N GLN A 257 -5.00 -5.09 15.48
CA GLN A 257 -4.30 -3.96 14.90
C GLN A 257 -4.87 -2.63 15.40
N ILE A 258 -4.00 -1.74 15.85
CA ILE A 258 -4.26 -0.32 16.07
C ILE A 258 -3.58 0.42 14.93
N THR A 259 -4.35 1.11 14.08
CA THR A 259 -3.79 1.79 12.90
C THR A 259 -3.87 3.29 13.05
N SER A 260 -2.79 3.97 12.69
CA SER A 260 -2.82 5.41 12.44
C SER A 260 -3.26 5.71 11.01
N LYS A 261 -3.26 6.98 10.64
CA LYS A 261 -3.51 7.41 9.25
C LYS A 261 -2.48 6.80 8.30
N GLY A 262 -2.89 6.49 7.10
CA GLY A 262 -2.08 5.78 6.09
C GLY A 262 -2.53 4.35 5.88
N SER A 263 -1.78 3.60 5.08
CA SER A 263 -2.22 2.30 4.57
C SER A 263 -1.49 1.10 5.18
N LEU A 264 -0.27 1.25 5.71
CA LEU A 264 0.55 0.11 6.13
C LEU A 264 -0.14 -0.78 7.17
N GLY A 265 -0.62 -0.19 8.27
CA GLY A 265 -1.32 -0.95 9.31
C GLY A 265 -2.60 -1.63 8.79
N LYS A 266 -3.32 -0.98 7.88
CA LYS A 266 -4.54 -1.53 7.25
C LYS A 266 -4.22 -2.70 6.33
N PHE A 267 -3.18 -2.59 5.49
CA PHE A 267 -2.75 -3.70 4.63
C PHE A 267 -2.20 -4.87 5.43
N GLY A 268 -1.51 -4.61 6.54
CA GLY A 268 -1.13 -5.67 7.47
C GLY A 268 -2.36 -6.41 8.03
N ALA A 269 -3.41 -5.67 8.41
CA ALA A 269 -4.67 -6.27 8.85
C ALA A 269 -5.35 -7.09 7.74
N LEU A 270 -5.33 -6.59 6.48
CA LEU A 270 -5.87 -7.33 5.34
C LEU A 270 -5.09 -8.62 5.06
N LEU A 271 -3.77 -8.60 5.20
CA LEU A 271 -2.91 -9.78 4.98
C LEU A 271 -2.99 -10.82 6.10
N SER A 272 -3.52 -10.45 7.26
CA SER A 272 -3.66 -11.38 8.39
C SER A 272 -4.63 -12.52 8.06
N ASP A 273 -4.33 -13.75 8.48
CA ASP A 273 -5.20 -14.95 8.37
C ASP A 273 -6.07 -15.13 9.63
N ASN A 274 -5.97 -14.23 10.59
CA ASN A 274 -6.77 -14.30 11.80
C ASN A 274 -8.27 -14.25 11.48
N THR A 275 -9.04 -15.13 12.09
CA THR A 275 -10.50 -15.05 12.09
C THR A 275 -10.98 -13.97 13.07
N ASN A 276 -12.15 -13.37 12.83
CA ASN A 276 -12.72 -12.31 13.68
C ASN A 276 -11.74 -11.15 13.91
N LYS A 277 -11.16 -10.64 12.83
CA LYS A 277 -10.23 -9.51 12.87
C LYS A 277 -10.87 -8.29 13.53
N LEU A 278 -10.11 -7.61 14.41
CA LEU A 278 -10.51 -6.34 14.99
C LEU A 278 -9.42 -5.31 14.72
N VAL A 279 -9.81 -4.25 14.03
CA VAL A 279 -8.93 -3.13 13.67
C VAL A 279 -9.43 -1.86 14.33
N VAL A 280 -8.59 -1.24 15.13
CA VAL A 280 -8.88 0.07 15.73
C VAL A 280 -8.36 1.17 14.82
N VAL A 281 -9.23 2.13 14.51
CA VAL A 281 -8.93 3.28 13.65
C VAL A 281 -9.35 4.58 14.32
N SER A 282 -8.69 5.68 13.96
CA SER A 282 -9.10 7.02 14.40
C SER A 282 -10.46 7.40 13.81
N LYS A 283 -11.27 8.17 14.55
CA LYS A 283 -12.60 8.65 14.11
C LYS A 283 -12.55 9.43 12.81
N ASP A 284 -11.49 10.20 12.60
CA ASP A 284 -11.29 11.04 11.43
C ASP A 284 -10.55 10.34 10.28
N ASP A 285 -10.24 9.04 10.40
CA ASP A 285 -9.62 8.28 9.31
C ASP A 285 -10.68 7.91 8.26
N THR A 286 -10.56 8.52 7.08
CA THR A 286 -11.48 8.31 5.95
C THR A 286 -11.06 7.16 5.02
N GLY A 287 -9.86 6.61 5.19
CA GLY A 287 -9.30 5.57 4.31
C GLY A 287 -9.53 4.14 4.80
N VAL A 288 -10.71 3.83 5.38
CA VAL A 288 -10.98 2.54 6.03
C VAL A 288 -11.88 1.60 5.21
N ASP A 289 -12.57 2.11 4.20
CA ASP A 289 -13.56 1.32 3.44
C ASP A 289 -12.97 0.06 2.81
N MET A 290 -11.69 0.09 2.45
CA MET A 290 -10.98 -1.05 1.88
C MET A 290 -10.93 -2.26 2.80
N LEU A 291 -10.99 -2.07 4.11
CA LEU A 291 -10.98 -3.17 5.08
C LEU A 291 -12.18 -4.11 4.90
N ASN A 292 -13.31 -3.59 4.44
CA ASN A 292 -14.53 -4.36 4.19
C ASN A 292 -14.65 -4.90 2.77
N TYR A 293 -13.66 -4.65 1.89
CA TYR A 293 -13.70 -5.17 0.52
C TYR A 293 -13.06 -6.55 0.39
N VAL A 294 -12.21 -6.93 1.34
CA VAL A 294 -11.45 -8.19 1.32
C VAL A 294 -12.07 -9.20 2.28
N ASP A 295 -12.23 -8.79 3.54
CA ASP A 295 -12.69 -9.65 4.63
C ASP A 295 -13.78 -8.94 5.45
N ASP A 296 -14.47 -9.73 6.27
CA ASP A 296 -15.38 -9.19 7.29
C ASP A 296 -14.56 -8.77 8.53
N ILE A 297 -14.10 -7.53 8.51
CA ILE A 297 -13.26 -6.97 9.56
C ILE A 297 -14.09 -6.11 10.50
N ASN A 298 -14.04 -6.42 11.81
CA ASN A 298 -14.62 -5.57 12.83
C ASN A 298 -13.79 -4.28 12.97
N ILE A 299 -14.39 -3.13 12.74
CA ILE A 299 -13.73 -1.82 12.82
C ILE A 299 -14.23 -1.09 14.06
N LEU A 300 -13.31 -0.79 14.99
CA LEU A 300 -13.58 0.05 16.15
C LEU A 300 -13.01 1.46 15.91
N ARG A 301 -13.88 2.46 15.95
CA ARG A 301 -13.48 3.87 15.82
C ARG A 301 -13.34 4.54 17.18
N ILE A 302 -12.16 5.06 17.47
CA ILE A 302 -11.80 5.76 18.71
C ILE A 302 -11.42 7.22 18.44
#